data_10f9f0dc0bf902930859a5df94265a2e
#
_entry.id   10f9f0dc0bf902930859a5df94265a2e
#
_cell.length_a   1.000
_cell.length_b   1.000
_cell.length_c   1.000
_cell.angle_alpha   90.00
_cell.angle_beta   90.00
_cell.angle_gamma   90.00
#
_symmetry.space_group_name_H-M   'P 1'
#
loop_
_entity.id
_entity.type
_entity.pdbx_description
1 polymer ?
#
loop_
_entity_poly.entity_id
_entity_poly.type
_entity_poly.pdbx_seq_one_letter_code
_entity_poly.pdbx_strand_id
1 'polypeptide(L)'
;MADSLVSRRPRWSIAPYFIVDDVVSTANYYRDHLGFQYERFWNEPPSFCMVRRNGVVIMLAQLERTGVMRPNRTVDPEGGAWDAYIWIDNADTLNTEFKSKGVKITRDICDQPYGCRDFDVEDCNGYRLCFGQDLEE
;
A
#
# COMPACT_ATOMS: atom_id res chain seq x y z
N MET A 1 -24.78 -12.62 -11.21
CA MET A 1 -23.54 -11.83 -11.05
C MET A 1 -23.68 -10.62 -10.17
N ALA A 2 -24.86 -10.06 -10.11
CA ALA A 2 -25.06 -8.91 -9.21
C ALA A 2 -24.76 -9.27 -7.76
N ASP A 3 -25.08 -10.50 -7.39
CA ASP A 3 -24.79 -11.01 -6.06
C ASP A 3 -23.29 -10.96 -5.76
N SER A 4 -22.47 -11.12 -6.78
CA SER A 4 -21.04 -11.17 -6.57
C SER A 4 -20.48 -9.81 -6.12
N LEU A 5 -21.18 -8.72 -6.37
CA LEU A 5 -20.73 -7.42 -5.89
C LEU A 5 -20.80 -7.34 -4.38
N VAL A 6 -21.85 -7.92 -3.80
CA VAL A 6 -21.99 -7.96 -2.34
C VAL A 6 -21.08 -9.02 -1.75
N SER A 7 -21.05 -10.21 -2.35
CA SER A 7 -20.34 -11.33 -1.78
C SER A 7 -18.82 -11.18 -1.89
N ARG A 8 -18.33 -10.35 -2.81
CA ARG A 8 -16.90 -10.14 -2.96
C ARG A 8 -16.29 -9.30 -1.86
N ARG A 9 -17.11 -8.54 -1.15
CA ARG A 9 -16.61 -7.70 -0.06
C ARG A 9 -16.80 -8.43 1.25
N PRO A 10 -15.76 -8.60 2.06
CA PRO A 10 -15.91 -9.18 3.38
C PRO A 10 -16.84 -8.31 4.21
N ARG A 11 -17.52 -8.93 5.18
CA ARG A 11 -18.41 -8.19 6.05
C ARG A 11 -17.68 -7.11 6.83
N TRP A 12 -16.44 -7.39 7.20
CA TRP A 12 -15.55 -6.46 7.88
C TRP A 12 -14.31 -6.32 7.04
N SER A 13 -13.85 -5.11 6.85
CA SER A 13 -12.60 -4.84 6.16
C SER A 13 -12.05 -3.51 6.65
N ILE A 14 -10.80 -3.23 6.30
CA ILE A 14 -10.14 -2.02 6.75
C ILE A 14 -9.32 -1.47 5.58
N ALA A 15 -9.19 -0.16 5.53
CA ALA A 15 -8.35 0.48 4.53
C ALA A 15 -7.51 1.55 5.21
N PRO A 16 -6.20 1.57 4.98
CA PRO A 16 -5.38 2.69 5.41
C PRO A 16 -5.76 3.95 4.64
N TYR A 17 -5.59 5.09 5.28
CA TYR A 17 -5.89 6.39 4.71
C TYR A 17 -4.61 7.21 4.75
N PHE A 18 -4.01 7.42 3.57
CA PHE A 18 -2.73 8.13 3.47
C PHE A 18 -2.95 9.53 2.93
N ILE A 19 -2.45 10.52 3.65
CA ILE A 19 -2.39 11.89 3.15
C ILE A 19 -1.13 12.00 2.31
N VAL A 20 -1.27 12.39 1.04
CA VAL A 20 -0.17 12.35 0.08
C VAL A 20 0.06 13.73 -0.54
N ASP A 21 1.28 13.94 -1.02
CA ASP A 21 1.70 15.22 -1.57
C ASP A 21 0.91 15.60 -2.83
N ASP A 22 0.70 14.63 -3.71
CA ASP A 22 -0.06 14.82 -4.95
C ASP A 22 -0.83 13.55 -5.22
N VAL A 23 -2.17 13.63 -5.12
CA VAL A 23 -3.01 12.44 -5.22
C VAL A 23 -2.95 11.80 -6.60
N VAL A 24 -2.82 12.60 -7.66
CA VAL A 24 -2.79 12.06 -9.03
C VAL A 24 -1.50 11.30 -9.27
N SER A 25 -0.36 11.90 -8.99
CA SER A 25 0.93 11.24 -9.21
C SER A 25 1.10 10.05 -8.29
N THR A 26 0.56 10.10 -7.07
CA THR A 26 0.61 8.98 -6.14
C THR A 26 -0.21 7.80 -6.65
N ALA A 27 -1.44 8.06 -7.10
CA ALA A 27 -2.29 6.99 -7.65
C ALA A 27 -1.61 6.33 -8.85
N ASN A 28 -0.97 7.14 -9.69
CA ASN A 28 -0.25 6.61 -10.86
C ASN A 28 0.97 5.79 -10.44
N TYR A 29 1.68 6.19 -9.38
CA TYR A 29 2.77 5.41 -8.84
C TYR A 29 2.29 4.04 -8.38
N TYR A 30 1.19 4.01 -7.63
CA TYR A 30 0.63 2.74 -7.16
C TYR A 30 0.21 1.85 -8.32
N ARG A 31 -0.35 2.44 -9.39
CA ARG A 31 -0.71 1.67 -10.58
C ARG A 31 0.53 1.14 -11.29
N ASP A 32 1.50 2.01 -11.56
CA ASP A 32 2.61 1.67 -12.46
C ASP A 32 3.71 0.86 -11.77
N HIS A 33 3.90 1.05 -10.48
CA HIS A 33 4.98 0.38 -9.75
C HIS A 33 4.48 -0.70 -8.80
N LEU A 34 3.34 -0.50 -8.15
CA LEU A 34 2.86 -1.46 -7.17
C LEU A 34 1.73 -2.36 -7.69
N GLY A 35 1.30 -2.14 -8.94
CA GLY A 35 0.32 -3.01 -9.57
C GLY A 35 -1.10 -2.84 -9.09
N PHE A 36 -1.39 -1.73 -8.44
CA PHE A 36 -2.75 -1.40 -8.05
C PHE A 36 -3.50 -0.79 -9.22
N GLN A 37 -4.81 -0.70 -9.08
CA GLN A 37 -5.69 -0.08 -10.09
C GLN A 37 -6.60 0.91 -9.38
N TYR A 38 -7.07 1.91 -10.13
CA TYR A 38 -8.07 2.84 -9.63
C TYR A 38 -9.04 3.18 -10.74
N GLU A 39 -10.25 3.61 -10.37
CA GLU A 39 -11.31 3.88 -11.32
C GLU A 39 -11.47 5.36 -11.58
N ARG A 40 -11.27 6.20 -10.57
CA ARG A 40 -11.55 7.61 -10.68
C ARG A 40 -10.90 8.39 -9.56
N PHE A 41 -10.84 9.70 -9.77
CA PHE A 41 -10.55 10.65 -8.71
C PHE A 41 -11.84 11.33 -8.29
N TRP A 42 -11.88 11.78 -7.06
CA TRP A 42 -12.98 12.60 -6.55
C TRP A 42 -12.56 14.06 -6.55
N ASN A 43 -13.52 14.92 -6.87
CA ASN A 43 -13.39 16.37 -6.89
C ASN A 43 -12.54 16.90 -8.05
N GLU A 44 -12.68 18.23 -8.28
CA GLU A 44 -11.94 18.93 -9.31
C GLU A 44 -11.45 20.26 -8.73
N PRO A 45 -10.15 20.44 -8.52
CA PRO A 45 -9.10 19.47 -8.86
C PRO A 45 -9.18 18.22 -7.98
N PRO A 46 -8.54 17.11 -8.40
CA PRO A 46 -8.62 15.85 -7.66
C PRO A 46 -8.10 15.97 -6.24
N SER A 47 -8.84 15.40 -5.29
CA SER A 47 -8.45 15.45 -3.88
C SER A 47 -8.47 14.09 -3.20
N PHE A 48 -8.95 13.05 -3.88
CA PHE A 48 -9.08 11.73 -3.26
C PHE A 48 -9.08 10.65 -4.33
N CYS A 49 -8.51 9.49 -3.99
CA CYS A 49 -8.51 8.32 -4.87
C CYS A 49 -8.42 7.06 -4.02
N MET A 50 -9.04 5.98 -4.46
CA MET A 50 -8.86 4.66 -3.86
C MET A 50 -8.15 3.78 -4.86
N VAL A 51 -7.02 3.20 -4.44
CA VAL A 51 -6.28 2.24 -5.26
C VAL A 51 -6.50 0.84 -4.70
N ARG A 52 -6.58 -0.16 -5.58
CA ARG A 52 -6.98 -1.52 -5.22
C ARG A 52 -6.10 -2.54 -5.88
N ARG A 53 -5.79 -3.60 -5.14
CA ARG A 53 -5.14 -4.79 -5.69
C ARG A 53 -5.56 -5.99 -4.85
N ASN A 54 -6.13 -7.03 -5.51
CA ASN A 54 -6.49 -8.31 -4.85
C ASN A 54 -7.27 -8.10 -3.55
N GLY A 55 -8.24 -7.19 -3.58
CA GLY A 55 -9.07 -6.93 -2.41
C GLY A 55 -8.47 -5.95 -1.42
N VAL A 56 -7.22 -5.60 -1.55
CA VAL A 56 -6.59 -4.57 -0.71
C VAL A 56 -6.96 -3.21 -1.26
N VAL A 57 -7.42 -2.32 -0.39
CA VAL A 57 -7.77 -0.94 -0.75
C VAL A 57 -6.92 0.00 0.09
N ILE A 58 -6.33 0.99 -0.57
CA ILE A 58 -5.62 2.08 0.09
C ILE A 58 -6.28 3.38 -0.34
N MET A 59 -6.62 4.22 0.62
CA MET A 59 -7.22 5.52 0.37
C MET A 59 -6.13 6.57 0.32
N LEU A 60 -6.16 7.40 -0.72
CA LEU A 60 -5.18 8.47 -0.93
C LEU A 60 -5.92 9.81 -0.89
N ALA A 61 -5.49 10.70 0.00
CA ALA A 61 -6.11 12.01 0.15
C ALA A 61 -5.08 13.10 -0.10
N GLN A 62 -5.48 14.12 -0.85
CA GLN A 62 -4.60 15.24 -1.17
C GLN A 62 -4.22 16.02 0.08
N LEU A 63 -2.93 16.26 0.25
CA LEU A 63 -2.42 17.10 1.33
C LEU A 63 -2.93 18.52 1.15
N GLU A 64 -3.44 19.11 2.22
CA GLU A 64 -3.85 20.51 2.22
C GLU A 64 -2.60 21.39 2.22
N ARG A 65 -2.74 22.64 1.71
CA ARG A 65 -1.61 23.53 1.54
C ARG A 65 -0.77 23.74 2.80
N THR A 66 -1.43 23.74 3.96
CA THR A 66 -0.74 23.97 5.21
C THR A 66 -0.46 22.68 5.98
N GLY A 67 -0.77 21.53 5.38
CA GLY A 67 -0.61 20.25 6.05
C GLY A 67 0.81 19.70 5.93
N VAL A 68 1.07 18.66 6.71
CA VAL A 68 2.35 17.98 6.73
C VAL A 68 2.09 16.48 6.72
N MET A 69 2.79 15.77 5.82
CA MET A 69 2.73 14.30 5.82
C MET A 69 3.59 13.76 6.97
N ARG A 70 3.06 12.74 7.65
CA ARG A 70 3.78 12.12 8.77
C ARG A 70 3.76 10.60 8.68
N PRO A 71 4.48 10.01 7.73
CA PRO A 71 4.67 8.56 7.75
C PRO A 71 5.25 8.14 9.11
N ASN A 72 4.91 6.92 9.53
CA ASN A 72 5.33 6.45 10.85
C ASN A 72 6.85 6.49 11.04
N ARG A 73 7.62 6.25 9.97
CA ARG A 73 9.08 6.29 10.07
C ARG A 73 9.60 7.67 10.46
N THR A 74 8.85 8.73 10.22
CA THR A 74 9.29 10.08 10.60
C THR A 74 9.08 10.34 12.08
N VAL A 75 8.18 9.60 12.71
CA VAL A 75 7.91 9.69 14.14
C VAL A 75 8.84 8.76 14.91
N ASP A 76 9.17 7.61 14.33
CA ASP A 76 10.03 6.60 14.95
C ASP A 76 11.06 6.13 13.93
N PRO A 77 12.05 6.97 13.59
CA PRO A 77 12.94 6.68 12.46
C PRO A 77 13.84 5.47 12.65
N GLU A 78 14.13 5.08 13.89
CA GLU A 78 15.01 3.95 14.16
C GLU A 78 14.25 2.66 14.42
N GLY A 79 12.93 2.74 14.55
CA GLY A 79 12.10 1.59 14.89
C GLY A 79 11.69 0.72 13.71
N GLY A 80 11.98 1.14 12.48
CA GLY A 80 11.59 0.37 11.30
C GLY A 80 10.09 0.30 11.11
N ALA A 81 9.37 1.35 11.47
CA ALA A 81 7.92 1.35 11.51
C ALA A 81 7.29 1.26 10.12
N TRP A 82 6.24 0.47 10.00
CA TRP A 82 5.41 0.43 8.81
C TRP A 82 4.22 1.35 8.98
N ASP A 83 3.64 1.77 7.85
CA ASP A 83 2.35 2.45 7.84
C ASP A 83 1.22 1.47 7.60
N ALA A 84 1.51 0.34 6.96
CA ALA A 84 0.54 -0.74 6.77
C ALA A 84 1.25 -2.06 6.58
N TYR A 85 0.64 -3.12 7.06
CA TYR A 85 1.07 -4.51 6.81
C TYR A 85 0.02 -5.16 5.93
N ILE A 86 0.45 -5.67 4.80
CA ILE A 86 -0.47 -6.23 3.80
C ILE A 86 -0.18 -7.73 3.68
N TRP A 87 -1.19 -8.55 3.99
CA TRP A 87 -1.08 -9.99 3.86
C TRP A 87 -1.24 -10.39 2.41
N ILE A 88 -0.33 -11.20 1.91
CA ILE A 88 -0.32 -11.67 0.52
C ILE A 88 -0.10 -13.17 0.49
N ASP A 89 -0.29 -13.77 -0.67
CA ASP A 89 -0.19 -15.22 -0.81
C ASP A 89 1.20 -15.70 -1.23
N ASN A 90 2.01 -14.87 -1.90
CA ASN A 90 3.35 -15.30 -2.34
C ASN A 90 4.32 -14.13 -2.31
N ALA A 91 5.12 -14.08 -1.26
CA ALA A 91 6.04 -12.96 -1.04
C ALA A 91 7.17 -12.94 -2.07
N ASP A 92 7.70 -14.09 -2.45
CA ASP A 92 8.81 -14.15 -3.40
C ASP A 92 8.39 -13.60 -4.77
N THR A 93 7.23 -13.99 -5.25
CA THR A 93 6.73 -13.54 -6.55
C THR A 93 6.53 -12.03 -6.56
N LEU A 94 5.92 -11.50 -5.51
CA LEU A 94 5.68 -10.06 -5.44
C LEU A 94 6.99 -9.29 -5.30
N ASN A 95 7.91 -9.80 -4.50
CA ASN A 95 9.23 -9.17 -4.35
C ASN A 95 9.95 -9.07 -5.70
N THR A 96 9.91 -10.14 -6.49
CA THR A 96 10.51 -10.15 -7.81
C THR A 96 9.82 -9.14 -8.74
N GLU A 97 8.49 -9.10 -8.70
CA GLU A 97 7.74 -8.14 -9.50
C GLU A 97 8.14 -6.71 -9.16
N PHE A 98 8.19 -6.37 -7.88
CA PHE A 98 8.52 -5.01 -7.45
C PHE A 98 9.95 -4.63 -7.81
N LYS A 99 10.89 -5.57 -7.68
CA LYS A 99 12.27 -5.31 -8.08
C LYS A 99 12.36 -4.99 -9.56
N SER A 100 11.62 -5.71 -10.39
CA SER A 100 11.63 -5.49 -11.84
C SER A 100 11.05 -4.13 -12.21
N LYS A 101 10.20 -3.57 -11.35
CA LYS A 101 9.59 -2.26 -11.59
C LYS A 101 10.31 -1.11 -10.89
N GLY A 102 11.45 -1.38 -10.27
CA GLY A 102 12.24 -0.35 -9.63
C GLY A 102 11.67 0.18 -8.32
N VAL A 103 10.82 -0.60 -7.65
CA VAL A 103 10.27 -0.21 -6.36
C VAL A 103 11.39 -0.16 -5.32
N LYS A 104 11.35 0.83 -4.44
CA LYS A 104 12.34 0.97 -3.39
C LYS A 104 12.06 -0.05 -2.29
N ILE A 105 12.90 -1.07 -2.20
CA ILE A 105 12.84 -2.09 -1.15
C ILE A 105 13.70 -1.58 0.01
N THR A 106 13.09 -1.35 1.16
CA THR A 106 13.82 -0.81 2.32
C THR A 106 14.26 -1.89 3.29
N ARG A 107 13.68 -3.08 3.22
CA ARG A 107 14.11 -4.24 3.99
C ARG A 107 13.90 -5.47 3.13
N ASP A 108 14.97 -6.23 2.92
CA ASP A 108 14.94 -7.40 2.06
C ASP A 108 14.01 -8.48 2.59
N ILE A 109 13.51 -9.28 1.65
CA ILE A 109 12.65 -10.41 1.97
C ILE A 109 13.40 -11.43 2.83
N CYS A 110 12.75 -11.85 3.90
CA CYS A 110 13.27 -12.92 4.75
C CYS A 110 12.15 -13.48 5.62
N ASP A 111 12.42 -14.65 6.21
CA ASP A 111 11.51 -15.26 7.15
C ASP A 111 11.68 -14.59 8.51
N GLN A 112 10.58 -14.21 9.11
CA GLN A 112 10.55 -13.49 10.37
C GLN A 112 10.24 -14.43 11.52
N PRO A 113 10.70 -14.09 12.74
CA PRO A 113 10.41 -14.95 13.90
C PRO A 113 8.93 -15.08 14.22
N TYR A 114 8.09 -14.18 13.70
CA TYR A 114 6.66 -14.26 13.95
C TYR A 114 5.90 -15.10 12.89
N GLY A 115 6.63 -15.88 12.08
CA GLY A 115 5.99 -16.86 11.19
C GLY A 115 5.58 -16.34 9.83
N CYS A 116 6.15 -15.23 9.40
CA CYS A 116 5.85 -14.65 8.10
C CYS A 116 7.12 -14.47 7.29
N ARG A 117 6.96 -14.56 5.97
CA ARG A 117 8.03 -14.19 5.04
C ARG A 117 7.64 -12.86 4.42
N ASP A 118 8.39 -11.80 4.73
CA ASP A 118 7.97 -10.47 4.34
C ASP A 118 9.12 -9.58 3.92
N PHE A 119 8.76 -8.44 3.33
CA PHE A 119 9.71 -7.40 2.91
C PHE A 119 9.00 -6.05 2.96
N ASP A 120 9.80 -4.98 3.06
CA ASP A 120 9.28 -3.63 3.17
C ASP A 120 9.58 -2.83 1.91
N VAL A 121 8.60 -2.04 1.47
CA VAL A 121 8.78 -1.09 0.38
C VAL A 121 8.46 0.31 0.88
N GLU A 122 9.01 1.30 0.21
CA GLU A 122 8.69 2.70 0.47
C GLU A 122 8.08 3.30 -0.78
N ASP A 123 6.92 3.94 -0.64
CA ASP A 123 6.25 4.54 -1.78
C ASP A 123 6.84 5.92 -2.10
N CYS A 124 6.25 6.60 -3.08
CA CYS A 124 6.76 7.88 -3.57
C CYS A 124 6.62 9.02 -2.55
N ASN A 125 5.86 8.82 -1.49
CA ASN A 125 5.69 9.81 -0.42
C ASN A 125 6.44 9.43 0.86
N GLY A 126 7.12 8.29 0.85
CA GLY A 126 7.82 7.83 2.04
C GLY A 126 6.99 6.96 2.96
N TYR A 127 5.78 6.58 2.57
CA TYR A 127 5.01 5.61 3.33
C TYR A 127 5.61 4.23 3.13
N ARG A 128 5.70 3.46 4.22
CA ARG A 128 6.27 2.12 4.18
C ARG A 128 5.19 1.07 4.31
N LEU A 129 5.21 0.14 3.37
CA LEU A 129 4.28 -0.97 3.31
C LEU A 129 5.08 -2.25 3.49
N CYS A 130 4.66 -3.10 4.42
CA CYS A 130 5.23 -4.44 4.55
C CYS A 130 4.28 -5.41 3.87
N PHE A 131 4.84 -6.24 2.99
CA PHE A 131 4.06 -7.29 2.30
C PHE A 131 4.52 -8.62 2.86
N GLY A 132 3.60 -9.38 3.44
CA GLY A 132 3.94 -10.59 4.14
C GLY A 132 3.08 -11.78 3.79
N GLN A 133 3.74 -12.92 3.70
CA GLN A 133 3.11 -14.22 3.48
C GLN A 133 3.13 -14.98 4.80
N ASP A 134 1.96 -15.50 5.19
CA ASP A 134 1.86 -16.31 6.39
C ASP A 134 2.42 -17.71 6.09
N LEU A 135 3.48 -18.08 6.77
CA LEU A 135 4.14 -19.36 6.54
C LEU A 135 3.50 -20.51 7.33
N GLU A 136 2.55 -20.17 8.20
CA GLU A 136 1.94 -21.17 9.08
C GLU A 136 0.59 -21.67 8.57
N GLU A 137 0.16 -21.18 7.43
CA GLU A 137 -1.07 -21.69 6.81
C GLU A 137 -0.86 -22.94 6.01
#